data_0779ac5c395198829608417552ea093a
#
_entry.id   0779ac5c395198829608417552ea093a
#
_cell.length_a   1.000
_cell.length_b   1.000
_cell.length_c   1.000
_cell.angle_alpha   90.00
_cell.angle_beta   90.00
_cell.angle_gamma   90.00
#
_symmetry.space_group_name_H-M   'P 1'
#
loop_
_entity.id
_entity.type
_entity.pdbx_description
1 polymer ?
#
loop_
_entity_poly.entity_id
_entity_poly.type
_entity_poly.pdbx_seq_one_letter_code
_entity_poly.pdbx_strand_id
1 'polypeptide(L)'
;EARFRVGGDAIPLAQGQQIVVSTRLPGDAVRLDEAPVVFAGYGITAPERDWDDFKDVDVRGKVIVVLVNDADFEQPELDTFNGRAMTYYGRWTYKYEEAARRGAAGVIIVHETAPASYGWATVTNSWSGPQFDIVRENAAAERVKMESWIQRDVAVELFRKAGLDFEALKAQARRRDFRPVALPGASFSGS
;
A
#
# COMPACT_ATOMS: atom_id res chain seq x y z
N GLU A 1 -1.24 -16.63 -7.40
CA GLU A 1 -0.98 -15.76 -8.56
C GLU A 1 -1.37 -14.32 -8.27
N ALA A 2 -0.60 -13.35 -8.79
CA ALA A 2 -0.93 -11.94 -8.65
C ALA A 2 -0.80 -11.22 -10.00
N ARG A 3 -1.73 -10.29 -10.28
CA ARG A 3 -1.68 -9.46 -11.49
C ARG A 3 -2.44 -8.16 -11.31
N PHE A 4 -1.99 -7.13 -12.01
CA PHE A 4 -2.83 -5.99 -12.33
C PHE A 4 -3.49 -6.19 -13.70
N ARG A 5 -4.62 -5.54 -13.88
CA ARG A 5 -5.23 -5.32 -15.19
C ARG A 5 -5.43 -3.82 -15.35
N VAL A 6 -5.06 -3.25 -16.50
CA VAL A 6 -5.30 -1.83 -16.82
C VAL A 6 -5.88 -1.77 -18.21
N GLY A 7 -7.11 -1.28 -18.35
CA GLY A 7 -7.86 -1.39 -19.59
C GLY A 7 -8.06 -2.87 -19.97
N GLY A 8 -7.56 -3.28 -21.12
CA GLY A 8 -7.57 -4.69 -21.57
C GLY A 8 -6.31 -5.48 -21.21
N ASP A 9 -5.25 -4.80 -20.76
CA ASP A 9 -3.93 -5.40 -20.57
C ASP A 9 -3.76 -6.01 -19.18
N ALA A 10 -3.31 -7.26 -19.12
CA ALA A 10 -2.89 -7.92 -17.89
C ALA A 10 -1.38 -7.70 -17.67
N ILE A 11 -1.02 -7.35 -16.42
CA ILE A 11 0.36 -7.21 -15.96
C ILE A 11 0.57 -8.29 -14.90
N PRO A 12 1.10 -9.47 -15.29
CA PRO A 12 1.40 -10.53 -14.34
C PRO A 12 2.56 -10.12 -13.42
N LEU A 13 2.50 -10.55 -12.16
CA LEU A 13 3.47 -10.22 -11.13
C LEU A 13 4.09 -11.49 -10.56
N ALA A 14 5.41 -11.59 -10.62
CA ALA A 14 6.16 -12.71 -10.08
C ALA A 14 6.42 -12.51 -8.58
N GLN A 15 5.91 -13.47 -7.76
CA GLN A 15 6.15 -13.51 -6.32
C GLN A 15 7.65 -13.52 -6.01
N GLY A 16 8.08 -12.67 -5.07
CA GLY A 16 9.47 -12.52 -4.67
C GLY A 16 10.30 -11.60 -5.59
N GLN A 17 9.92 -11.47 -6.84
CA GLN A 17 10.62 -10.60 -7.81
C GLN A 17 9.99 -9.21 -7.88
N GLN A 18 8.73 -9.13 -8.26
CA GLN A 18 8.01 -7.89 -8.49
C GLN A 18 7.06 -7.53 -7.36
N ILE A 19 6.53 -8.56 -6.70
CA ILE A 19 5.56 -8.46 -5.61
C ILE A 19 5.89 -9.48 -4.53
N VAL A 20 5.58 -9.17 -3.29
CA VAL A 20 5.34 -10.16 -2.24
C VAL A 20 3.92 -9.99 -1.74
N VAL A 21 3.21 -11.11 -1.62
CA VAL A 21 1.82 -11.17 -1.16
C VAL A 21 1.72 -12.12 0.02
N SER A 22 0.99 -11.72 1.03
CA SER A 22 0.67 -12.51 2.20
C SER A 22 -0.73 -12.22 2.69
N THR A 23 -1.23 -13.07 3.57
CA THR A 23 -2.46 -12.84 4.33
C THR A 23 -2.25 -13.27 5.77
N ARG A 24 -2.90 -12.56 6.70
CA ARG A 24 -3.01 -12.95 8.11
C ARG A 24 -4.43 -13.39 8.49
N LEU A 25 -5.29 -13.58 7.49
CA LEU A 25 -6.61 -14.15 7.71
C LEU A 25 -6.47 -15.68 7.91
N PRO A 26 -7.22 -16.27 8.83
CA PRO A 26 -7.28 -17.71 8.97
C PRO A 26 -7.98 -18.35 7.77
N GLY A 27 -7.57 -19.55 7.39
CA GLY A 27 -8.16 -20.33 6.31
C GLY A 27 -7.12 -20.81 5.29
N ASP A 28 -7.55 -21.67 4.38
CA ASP A 28 -6.67 -22.35 3.42
C ASP A 28 -6.32 -21.47 2.21
N ALA A 29 -7.14 -20.49 1.90
CA ALA A 29 -6.92 -19.58 0.78
C ALA A 29 -7.65 -18.24 0.96
N VAL A 30 -7.04 -17.20 0.41
CA VAL A 30 -7.64 -15.86 0.28
C VAL A 30 -7.57 -15.44 -1.18
N ARG A 31 -8.64 -14.84 -1.68
CA ARG A 31 -8.72 -14.38 -3.06
C ARG A 31 -9.26 -12.96 -3.17
N LEU A 32 -8.62 -12.17 -4.01
CA LEU A 32 -9.16 -10.93 -4.56
C LEU A 32 -9.34 -11.10 -6.07
N ASP A 33 -10.45 -10.62 -6.59
CA ASP A 33 -10.77 -10.72 -8.00
C ASP A 33 -11.18 -9.35 -8.52
N GLU A 34 -10.37 -8.81 -9.43
CA GLU A 34 -10.55 -7.51 -10.10
C GLU A 34 -10.94 -6.35 -9.16
N ALA A 35 -10.34 -6.31 -7.96
CA ALA A 35 -10.57 -5.24 -7.02
C ALA A 35 -10.04 -3.90 -7.57
N PRO A 36 -10.84 -2.81 -7.57
CA PRO A 36 -10.39 -1.51 -8.07
C PRO A 36 -9.17 -1.00 -7.29
N VAL A 37 -8.27 -0.31 -7.98
CA VAL A 37 -7.01 0.18 -7.40
C VAL A 37 -7.09 1.69 -7.17
N VAL A 38 -6.67 2.13 -5.98
CA VAL A 38 -6.65 3.54 -5.57
C VAL A 38 -5.28 3.86 -4.96
N PHE A 39 -4.65 4.94 -5.42
CA PHE A 39 -3.46 5.48 -4.77
C PHE A 39 -3.89 6.37 -3.60
N ALA A 40 -3.44 6.04 -2.40
CA ALA A 40 -3.81 6.73 -1.16
C ALA A 40 -2.62 7.42 -0.47
N GLY A 41 -1.66 7.91 -1.26
CA GLY A 41 -0.50 8.63 -0.74
C GLY A 41 0.30 7.78 0.24
N TYR A 42 0.52 8.29 1.45
CA TYR A 42 1.17 7.52 2.52
C TYR A 42 0.19 6.65 3.32
N GLY A 43 -1.11 6.77 3.07
CA GLY A 43 -2.13 5.98 3.76
C GLY A 43 -2.24 6.28 5.25
N ILE A 44 -2.08 7.53 5.65
CA ILE A 44 -2.02 7.97 7.03
C ILE A 44 -3.26 8.78 7.41
N THR A 45 -3.79 8.49 8.61
CA THR A 45 -4.78 9.32 9.31
C THR A 45 -4.24 9.65 10.69
N ALA A 46 -3.83 10.89 10.88
CA ALA A 46 -3.22 11.40 12.12
C ALA A 46 -3.87 12.74 12.48
N PRO A 47 -5.08 12.73 13.07
CA PRO A 47 -5.83 13.95 13.33
C PRO A 47 -5.11 14.92 14.28
N GLU A 48 -4.31 14.40 15.22
CA GLU A 48 -3.49 15.21 16.14
C GLU A 48 -2.34 15.95 15.42
N ARG A 49 -2.07 15.59 14.16
CA ARG A 49 -1.08 16.22 13.29
C ARG A 49 -1.71 16.98 12.13
N ASP A 50 -3.03 17.10 12.15
CA ASP A 50 -3.81 17.70 11.05
C ASP A 50 -3.50 17.02 9.70
N TRP A 51 -3.44 15.67 9.71
CA TRP A 51 -3.11 14.87 8.54
C TRP A 51 -4.14 13.77 8.29
N ASP A 52 -4.68 13.74 7.08
CA ASP A 52 -5.57 12.69 6.60
C ASP A 52 -5.39 12.49 5.09
N ASP A 53 -4.72 11.40 4.70
CA ASP A 53 -4.54 11.06 3.30
C ASP A 53 -5.84 10.61 2.63
N PHE A 54 -6.79 10.09 3.39
CA PHE A 54 -8.02 9.53 2.83
C PHE A 54 -9.14 10.55 2.68
N LYS A 55 -9.24 11.48 3.62
CA LYS A 55 -10.35 12.44 3.70
C LYS A 55 -11.70 11.70 3.68
N ASP A 56 -12.59 12.06 2.78
CA ASP A 56 -13.92 11.49 2.60
C ASP A 56 -13.99 10.42 1.48
N VAL A 57 -12.84 9.99 0.94
CA VAL A 57 -12.81 9.01 -0.14
C VAL A 57 -13.03 7.60 0.40
N ASP A 58 -14.06 6.94 -0.09
CA ASP A 58 -14.39 5.56 0.29
C ASP A 58 -13.48 4.55 -0.42
N VAL A 59 -12.72 3.80 0.36
CA VAL A 59 -11.81 2.74 -0.13
C VAL A 59 -12.30 1.32 0.18
N ARG A 60 -13.53 1.16 0.69
CA ARG A 60 -14.08 -0.16 1.01
C ARG A 60 -14.11 -1.07 -0.20
N GLY A 61 -13.62 -2.30 -0.01
CA GLY A 61 -13.55 -3.31 -1.06
C GLY A 61 -12.50 -3.04 -2.15
N LYS A 62 -11.73 -1.96 -2.04
CA LYS A 62 -10.68 -1.61 -3.01
C LYS A 62 -9.30 -2.07 -2.52
N VAL A 63 -8.37 -2.17 -3.43
CA VAL A 63 -6.94 -2.31 -3.12
C VAL A 63 -6.32 -0.92 -3.13
N ILE A 64 -5.70 -0.55 -2.01
CA ILE A 64 -4.98 0.72 -1.92
C ILE A 64 -3.50 0.51 -2.19
N VAL A 65 -2.92 1.40 -3.00
CA VAL A 65 -1.48 1.53 -3.20
C VAL A 65 -1.00 2.68 -2.34
N VAL A 66 0.00 2.43 -1.50
CA VAL A 66 0.54 3.44 -0.57
C VAL A 66 2.06 3.47 -0.62
N LEU A 67 2.63 4.62 -0.27
CA LEU A 67 4.06 4.81 -0.13
C LEU A 67 4.54 4.31 1.25
N VAL A 68 5.75 3.76 1.29
CA VAL A 68 6.43 3.46 2.56
C VAL A 68 6.87 4.75 3.25
N ASN A 69 7.01 4.72 4.59
CA ASN A 69 7.36 5.87 5.42
C ASN A 69 6.25 6.93 5.46
N ASP A 70 6.58 8.19 5.60
CA ASP A 70 5.68 9.34 5.66
C ASP A 70 6.25 10.53 4.85
N ALA A 71 5.48 11.61 4.77
CA ALA A 71 5.81 12.76 3.93
C ALA A 71 7.12 13.47 4.35
N ASP A 72 7.45 13.44 5.63
CA ASP A 72 8.63 14.11 6.17
C ASP A 72 9.94 13.48 5.71
N PHE A 73 9.94 12.18 5.37
CA PHE A 73 11.17 11.54 4.88
C PHE A 73 11.73 12.23 3.65
N GLU A 74 10.87 12.57 2.70
CA GLU A 74 11.26 13.28 1.47
C GLU A 74 11.38 14.79 1.66
N GLN A 75 10.65 15.33 2.65
CA GLN A 75 10.56 16.77 2.91
C GLN A 75 10.60 17.03 4.43
N PRO A 76 11.78 16.88 5.06
CA PRO A 76 11.92 16.97 6.52
C PRO A 76 11.48 18.31 7.13
N GLU A 77 11.51 19.36 6.35
CA GLU A 77 11.07 20.71 6.75
C GLU A 77 9.57 20.83 7.02
N LEU A 78 8.76 19.86 6.59
CA LEU A 78 7.34 19.79 6.96
C LEU A 78 7.17 19.60 8.48
N ASP A 79 8.08 18.84 9.09
CA ASP A 79 8.10 18.52 10.53
C ASP A 79 6.74 18.08 11.09
N THR A 80 5.99 17.36 10.27
CA THR A 80 4.67 16.82 10.64
C THR A 80 4.82 15.51 11.41
N PHE A 81 5.78 14.65 10.99
CA PHE A 81 6.00 13.32 11.52
C PHE A 81 7.40 13.16 12.16
N ASN A 82 7.96 14.23 12.70
CA ASN A 82 9.28 14.23 13.31
C ASN A 82 10.46 14.12 12.32
N GLY A 83 10.33 14.76 11.17
CA GLY A 83 11.37 14.82 10.16
C GLY A 83 11.70 13.44 9.59
N ARG A 84 12.99 13.12 9.47
CA ARG A 84 13.44 11.82 8.92
C ARG A 84 13.32 10.63 9.86
N ALA A 85 13.01 10.85 11.13
CA ALA A 85 12.81 9.76 12.09
C ALA A 85 11.44 9.12 11.84
N MET A 86 11.43 7.87 11.40
CA MET A 86 10.18 7.15 11.13
C MET A 86 9.34 7.01 12.40
N THR A 87 8.15 7.58 12.39
CA THR A 87 7.13 7.35 13.43
C THR A 87 6.38 6.04 13.14
N TYR A 88 5.46 5.64 14.04
CA TYR A 88 4.61 4.48 13.79
C TYR A 88 3.76 4.63 12.51
N TYR A 89 3.34 5.83 12.16
CA TYR A 89 2.61 6.11 10.92
C TYR A 89 3.37 5.74 9.64
N GLY A 90 4.71 5.83 9.67
CA GLY A 90 5.56 5.43 8.56
C GLY A 90 5.75 3.92 8.40
N ARG A 91 5.41 3.15 9.42
CA ARG A 91 5.61 1.70 9.46
C ARG A 91 4.65 0.96 8.52
N TRP A 92 5.14 -0.10 7.89
CA TRP A 92 4.31 -0.97 7.04
C TRP A 92 3.14 -1.60 7.80
N THR A 93 3.30 -1.96 9.06
CA THR A 93 2.24 -2.47 9.92
C THR A 93 1.07 -1.49 10.05
N TYR A 94 1.36 -0.21 10.25
CA TYR A 94 0.34 0.83 10.33
C TYR A 94 -0.50 0.91 9.04
N LYS A 95 0.15 0.82 7.86
CA LYS A 95 -0.54 0.88 6.56
C LYS A 95 -1.61 -0.18 6.44
N TYR A 96 -1.31 -1.41 6.86
CA TYR A 96 -2.27 -2.52 6.84
C TYR A 96 -3.39 -2.32 7.85
N GLU A 97 -3.06 -1.84 9.05
CA GLU A 97 -4.05 -1.58 10.11
C GLU A 97 -5.04 -0.47 9.72
N GLU A 98 -4.54 0.64 9.18
CA GLU A 98 -5.41 1.75 8.76
C GLU A 98 -6.31 1.35 7.58
N ALA A 99 -5.78 0.62 6.63
CA ALA A 99 -6.55 0.09 5.52
C ALA A 99 -7.67 -0.85 6.00
N ALA A 100 -7.39 -1.71 6.98
CA ALA A 100 -8.38 -2.58 7.58
C ALA A 100 -9.48 -1.78 8.28
N ARG A 101 -9.13 -0.76 9.06
CA ARG A 101 -10.11 0.15 9.68
C ARG A 101 -11.03 0.83 8.67
N ARG A 102 -10.53 1.07 7.46
CA ARG A 102 -11.29 1.68 6.36
C ARG A 102 -11.99 0.67 5.44
N GLY A 103 -11.89 -0.62 5.75
CA GLY A 103 -12.54 -1.69 4.99
C GLY A 103 -11.94 -1.94 3.61
N ALA A 104 -10.70 -1.52 3.36
CA ALA A 104 -10.00 -1.86 2.12
C ALA A 104 -9.83 -3.39 1.99
N ALA A 105 -9.91 -3.89 0.77
CA ALA A 105 -9.77 -5.32 0.51
C ALA A 105 -8.30 -5.77 0.58
N GLY A 106 -7.37 -4.90 0.21
CA GLY A 106 -5.96 -5.17 0.25
C GLY A 106 -5.11 -3.91 0.25
N VAL A 107 -3.84 -4.08 0.59
CA VAL A 107 -2.84 -2.99 0.58
C VAL A 107 -1.62 -3.43 -0.20
N ILE A 108 -1.14 -2.55 -1.04
CA ILE A 108 0.12 -2.70 -1.76
C ILE A 108 1.03 -1.54 -1.38
N ILE A 109 2.11 -1.84 -0.66
CA ILE A 109 3.11 -0.83 -0.30
C ILE A 109 4.14 -0.75 -1.42
N VAL A 110 4.41 0.44 -1.92
CA VAL A 110 5.49 0.68 -2.88
C VAL A 110 6.82 0.71 -2.13
N HIS A 111 7.71 -0.22 -2.47
CA HIS A 111 9.04 -0.28 -1.90
C HIS A 111 9.97 0.69 -2.60
N GLU A 112 10.57 1.56 -1.81
CA GLU A 112 11.71 2.40 -2.17
C GLU A 112 12.80 2.22 -1.11
N THR A 113 14.02 1.93 -1.52
CA THR A 113 15.11 1.53 -0.62
C THR A 113 15.44 2.60 0.43
N ALA A 114 15.53 3.86 0.04
CA ALA A 114 15.90 4.93 0.96
C ALA A 114 14.83 5.17 2.04
N PRO A 115 13.54 5.39 1.71
CA PRO A 115 12.52 5.59 2.74
C PRO A 115 12.22 4.32 3.56
N ALA A 116 12.40 3.12 3.00
CA ALA A 116 12.27 1.87 3.74
C ALA A 116 13.44 1.61 4.67
N SER A 117 14.62 2.15 4.37
CA SER A 117 15.91 1.89 5.05
C SER A 117 16.48 0.48 4.81
N TYR A 118 15.94 -0.27 3.88
CA TYR A 118 16.44 -1.60 3.45
C TYR A 118 16.08 -1.87 1.99
N GLY A 119 16.84 -2.79 1.38
CA GLY A 119 16.61 -3.20 -0.01
C GLY A 119 15.47 -4.21 -0.18
N TRP A 120 15.06 -4.46 -1.41
CA TRP A 120 14.00 -5.40 -1.76
C TRP A 120 14.25 -6.83 -1.26
N ALA A 121 15.50 -7.27 -1.21
CA ALA A 121 15.86 -8.58 -0.68
C ALA A 121 15.40 -8.79 0.77
N THR A 122 15.41 -7.75 1.59
CA THR A 122 14.89 -7.83 2.96
C THR A 122 13.40 -8.11 2.96
N VAL A 123 12.63 -7.43 2.10
CA VAL A 123 11.19 -7.68 1.95
C VAL A 123 10.95 -9.13 1.54
N THR A 124 11.62 -9.58 0.47
CA THR A 124 11.47 -10.95 -0.05
C THR A 124 11.79 -12.01 1.01
N ASN A 125 12.93 -11.86 1.70
CA ASN A 125 13.38 -12.84 2.69
C ASN A 125 12.46 -12.86 3.92
N SER A 126 11.95 -11.71 4.35
CA SER A 126 11.04 -11.61 5.50
C SER A 126 9.69 -12.28 5.22
N TRP A 127 9.27 -12.37 3.96
CA TRP A 127 7.95 -12.87 3.56
C TRP A 127 8.00 -14.26 2.89
N SER A 128 9.16 -14.90 2.88
CA SER A 128 9.36 -16.21 2.22
C SER A 128 9.15 -17.41 3.14
N GLY A 129 9.11 -17.20 4.46
CA GLY A 129 8.95 -18.26 5.47
C GLY A 129 7.61 -18.19 6.20
N PRO A 130 7.39 -19.11 7.15
CA PRO A 130 6.20 -19.07 8.01
C PRO A 130 6.07 -17.74 8.73
N GLN A 131 4.86 -17.18 8.73
CA GLN A 131 4.53 -15.96 9.43
C GLN A 131 3.69 -16.28 10.67
N PHE A 132 3.98 -15.63 11.78
CA PHE A 132 3.23 -15.80 13.02
C PHE A 132 2.51 -14.50 13.37
N ASP A 133 1.28 -14.61 13.82
CA ASP A 133 0.49 -13.50 14.34
C ASP A 133 -0.23 -13.93 15.63
N ILE A 134 -0.67 -12.94 16.41
CA ILE A 134 -1.51 -13.22 17.58
C ILE A 134 -2.89 -13.71 17.15
N VAL A 135 -3.43 -14.65 17.90
CA VAL A 135 -4.81 -15.12 17.68
C VAL A 135 -5.77 -13.98 18.05
N ARG A 136 -6.67 -13.65 17.14
CA ARG A 136 -7.67 -12.59 17.29
C ARG A 136 -9.07 -13.16 17.22
N GLU A 137 -9.97 -12.63 18.05
CA GLU A 137 -11.38 -13.07 18.04
C GLU A 137 -12.07 -12.74 16.71
N ASN A 138 -11.74 -11.61 16.10
CA ASN A 138 -12.34 -11.14 14.85
C ASN A 138 -11.28 -10.71 13.83
N ALA A 139 -10.43 -11.65 13.42
CA ALA A 139 -9.36 -11.39 12.46
C ALA A 139 -9.89 -10.80 11.13
N ALA A 140 -11.08 -11.22 10.68
CA ALA A 140 -11.67 -10.74 9.44
C ALA A 140 -12.02 -9.25 9.46
N ALA A 141 -12.37 -8.69 10.63
CA ALA A 141 -12.64 -7.26 10.77
C ALA A 141 -11.37 -6.43 11.01
N GLU A 142 -10.31 -7.06 11.52
CA GLU A 142 -9.08 -6.37 11.92
C GLU A 142 -7.95 -6.47 10.90
N ARG A 143 -8.14 -7.25 9.82
CA ARG A 143 -7.14 -7.49 8.78
C ARG A 143 -7.70 -7.25 7.39
N VAL A 144 -6.87 -6.75 6.49
CA VAL A 144 -7.17 -6.77 5.06
C VAL A 144 -7.00 -8.20 4.53
N LYS A 145 -7.65 -8.50 3.40
CA LYS A 145 -7.51 -9.82 2.78
C LYS A 145 -6.09 -10.08 2.28
N MET A 146 -5.45 -9.06 1.71
CA MET A 146 -4.08 -9.18 1.20
C MET A 146 -3.21 -8.03 1.68
N GLU A 147 -2.04 -8.41 2.19
CA GLU A 147 -0.93 -7.53 2.54
C GLU A 147 0.18 -7.75 1.53
N SER A 148 0.64 -6.69 0.89
CA SER A 148 1.61 -6.82 -0.20
C SER A 148 2.57 -5.66 -0.29
N TRP A 149 3.70 -5.93 -0.96
CA TRP A 149 4.67 -4.94 -1.39
C TRP A 149 4.95 -5.12 -2.87
N ILE A 150 5.15 -4.02 -3.59
CA ILE A 150 5.68 -4.04 -4.96
C ILE A 150 6.94 -3.21 -5.06
N GLN A 151 7.80 -3.55 -6.00
CA GLN A 151 8.94 -2.70 -6.34
C GLN A 151 8.47 -1.39 -6.98
N ARG A 152 9.27 -0.32 -6.81
CA ARG A 152 8.95 1.02 -7.35
C ARG A 152 8.72 1.01 -8.86
N ASP A 153 9.53 0.29 -9.61
CA ASP A 153 9.41 0.22 -11.07
C ASP A 153 8.08 -0.39 -11.52
N VAL A 154 7.55 -1.37 -10.77
CA VAL A 154 6.22 -1.94 -11.00
C VAL A 154 5.14 -0.88 -10.78
N ALA A 155 5.26 -0.06 -9.72
CA ALA A 155 4.33 1.04 -9.46
C ALA A 155 4.38 2.08 -10.58
N VAL A 156 5.58 2.49 -10.99
CA VAL A 156 5.77 3.45 -12.09
C VAL A 156 5.08 2.97 -13.37
N GLU A 157 5.28 1.70 -13.73
CA GLU A 157 4.65 1.13 -14.93
C GLU A 157 3.11 1.02 -14.81
N LEU A 158 2.61 0.63 -13.64
CA LEU A 158 1.18 0.58 -13.36
C LEU A 158 0.53 1.96 -13.55
N PHE A 159 1.12 2.99 -12.96
CA PHE A 159 0.61 4.36 -13.05
C PHE A 159 0.67 4.87 -14.48
N ARG A 160 1.79 4.65 -15.17
CA ARG A 160 1.93 5.04 -16.57
C ARG A 160 0.86 4.41 -17.46
N LYS A 161 0.58 3.10 -17.30
CA LYS A 161 -0.48 2.41 -18.03
C LYS A 161 -1.88 2.95 -17.70
N ALA A 162 -2.10 3.41 -16.48
CA ALA A 162 -3.33 4.07 -16.07
C ALA A 162 -3.42 5.55 -16.51
N GLY A 163 -2.44 6.05 -17.26
CA GLY A 163 -2.40 7.44 -17.72
C GLY A 163 -2.00 8.45 -16.64
N LEU A 164 -1.31 7.99 -15.60
CA LEU A 164 -0.88 8.80 -14.44
C LEU A 164 0.66 8.85 -14.36
N ASP A 165 1.16 9.90 -13.71
CA ASP A 165 2.58 10.07 -13.41
C ASP A 165 2.83 9.75 -11.92
N PHE A 166 3.60 8.70 -11.64
CA PHE A 166 3.90 8.27 -10.28
C PHE A 166 4.66 9.33 -9.48
N GLU A 167 5.67 9.97 -10.07
CA GLU A 167 6.47 10.99 -9.38
C GLU A 167 5.66 12.24 -9.07
N ALA A 168 4.81 12.65 -9.99
CA ALA A 168 3.90 13.77 -9.77
C ALA A 168 2.92 13.48 -8.61
N LEU A 169 2.35 12.29 -8.58
CA LEU A 169 1.44 11.89 -7.50
C LEU A 169 2.16 11.68 -6.17
N LYS A 170 3.39 11.14 -6.18
CA LYS A 170 4.25 11.07 -4.99
C LYS A 170 4.55 12.48 -4.44
N ALA A 171 4.82 13.46 -5.31
CA ALA A 171 5.01 14.84 -4.89
C ALA A 171 3.74 15.45 -4.27
N GLN A 172 2.57 15.17 -4.86
CA GLN A 172 1.29 15.62 -4.29
C GLN A 172 0.98 14.97 -2.94
N ALA A 173 1.36 13.70 -2.74
CA ALA A 173 1.12 12.97 -1.48
C ALA A 173 1.82 13.61 -0.26
N ARG A 174 2.81 14.49 -0.45
CA ARG A 174 3.45 15.25 0.63
C ARG A 174 2.65 16.47 1.08
N ARG A 175 1.52 16.74 0.44
CA ARG A 175 0.71 17.92 0.72
C ARG A 175 -0.50 17.56 1.58
N ARG A 176 -0.86 18.45 2.52
CA ARG A 176 -2.04 18.26 3.37
C ARG A 176 -3.36 18.23 2.58
N ASP A 177 -3.40 18.86 1.41
CA ASP A 177 -4.57 18.88 0.53
C ASP A 177 -4.64 17.66 -0.42
N PHE A 178 -3.69 16.72 -0.32
CA PHE A 178 -3.74 15.48 -1.10
C PHE A 178 -5.06 14.73 -0.88
N ARG A 179 -5.58 14.15 -1.94
CA ARG A 179 -6.74 13.23 -1.92
C ARG A 179 -6.39 11.95 -2.67
N PRO A 180 -6.94 10.79 -2.26
CA PRO A 180 -6.75 9.56 -3.00
C PRO A 180 -7.14 9.67 -4.46
N VAL A 181 -6.38 9.02 -5.32
CA VAL A 181 -6.56 9.03 -6.77
C VAL A 181 -6.87 7.62 -7.24
N ALA A 182 -8.06 7.41 -7.80
CA ALA A 182 -8.37 6.14 -8.46
C ALA A 182 -7.47 5.96 -9.69
N LEU A 183 -6.93 4.78 -9.89
CA LEU A 183 -6.19 4.45 -11.11
C LEU A 183 -7.19 4.06 -12.20
N PRO A 184 -7.39 4.87 -13.26
CA PRO A 184 -8.42 4.63 -14.24
C PRO A 184 -8.29 3.26 -14.91
N GLY A 185 -9.36 2.47 -14.90
CA GLY A 185 -9.41 1.14 -15.50
C GLY A 185 -8.48 0.10 -14.89
N ALA A 186 -7.87 0.40 -13.73
CA ALA A 186 -6.97 -0.51 -13.05
C ALA A 186 -7.69 -1.37 -12.01
N SER A 187 -7.39 -2.67 -12.01
CA SER A 187 -7.82 -3.63 -11.01
C SER A 187 -6.67 -4.55 -10.60
N PHE A 188 -6.81 -5.15 -9.42
CA PHE A 188 -5.87 -6.13 -8.90
C PHE A 188 -6.58 -7.45 -8.64
N SER A 189 -5.95 -8.56 -9.04
CA SER A 189 -6.36 -9.90 -8.69
C SER A 189 -5.18 -10.64 -8.05
N GLY A 190 -5.48 -11.42 -7.00
CA GLY A 190 -4.47 -12.20 -6.29
C GLY A 190 -5.06 -13.39 -5.54
N SER A 191 -4.31 -14.46 -5.43
CA SER A 191 -4.62 -15.66 -4.66
C SER A 191 -3.37 -16.40 -4.20
#